data_b572aff31eb5270ba077aad60f1637b9
#
_entry.id   b572aff31eb5270ba077aad60f1637b9
#
_cell.length_a   1.000
_cell.length_b   1.000
_cell.length_c   1.000
_cell.angle_alpha   90.00
_cell.angle_beta   90.00
_cell.angle_gamma   90.00
#
_symmetry.space_group_name_H-M   'P 1'
#
loop_
_entity.id
_entity.type
_entity.pdbx_description
1 polymer ?
#
loop_
_entity_poly.entity_id
_entity_poly.type
_entity_poly.pdbx_seq_one_letter_code
_entity_poly.pdbx_strand_id
1 'polypeptide(L)'
;MSLFVVDWHSRFSQQARWTQDLRRYIYAQVGVENVQRVLDVGCGTGALEVELTECTQALIYGLDINREHLTQAVCHAPKVYYTEGNAHALPYPSAIFDLTQCHFLILWEDNPEHVGAEMTRVTRPDGTVLALAEPDYGGRIDYPPELAKLGELQQESLRKQGADPQIGRRLAMIFSRGGLELIETGILGAQWKHPPTPEEQALEWMVLQSDLGNYIPPHEINKLRTLDKTAWARSERVLFVPTFYAWGRVPNR
;
A
#
# COMPACT_ATOMS: atom_id res chain seq x y z
N MET A 1 -0.18 -16.11 -27.28
CA MET A 1 -0.01 -14.93 -26.40
C MET A 1 -0.02 -15.46 -25.00
N SER A 2 1.12 -15.55 -24.35
CA SER A 2 1.17 -15.90 -22.92
C SER A 2 0.68 -14.67 -22.16
N LEU A 3 -0.50 -14.75 -21.55
CA LEU A 3 -0.96 -13.80 -20.56
C LEU A 3 0.02 -13.92 -19.38
N PHE A 4 0.87 -12.92 -19.21
CA PHE A 4 1.69 -12.82 -18.00
C PHE A 4 0.72 -12.60 -16.84
N VAL A 5 0.48 -13.64 -16.08
CA VAL A 5 -0.27 -13.52 -14.83
C VAL A 5 0.66 -12.86 -13.81
N VAL A 6 0.27 -11.69 -13.33
CA VAL A 6 1.03 -11.00 -12.27
C VAL A 6 0.95 -11.84 -11.00
N ASP A 7 2.07 -12.21 -10.45
CA ASP A 7 2.12 -12.79 -9.10
C ASP A 7 1.90 -11.66 -8.07
N TRP A 8 0.65 -11.46 -7.71
CA TRP A 8 0.24 -10.41 -6.79
C TRP A 8 0.82 -10.58 -5.39
N HIS A 9 1.02 -11.81 -4.92
CA HIS A 9 1.62 -12.00 -3.60
C HIS A 9 3.08 -11.54 -3.58
N SER A 10 3.87 -11.90 -4.58
CA SER A 10 5.24 -11.40 -4.72
C SER A 10 5.29 -9.88 -4.84
N ARG A 11 4.34 -9.27 -5.57
CA ARG A 11 4.25 -7.80 -5.69
C ARG A 11 3.90 -7.15 -4.37
N PHE A 12 2.88 -7.61 -3.66
CA PHE A 12 2.47 -7.04 -2.37
C PHE A 12 3.55 -7.23 -1.30
N SER A 13 4.24 -8.38 -1.32
CA SER A 13 5.40 -8.62 -0.45
C SER A 13 6.56 -7.67 -0.76
N GLN A 14 6.80 -7.33 -2.03
CA GLN A 14 7.78 -6.31 -2.41
C GLN A 14 7.39 -4.93 -1.86
N GLN A 15 6.14 -4.51 -2.02
CA GLN A 15 5.61 -3.24 -1.48
C GLN A 15 5.70 -3.21 0.06
N ALA A 16 5.38 -4.32 0.71
CA ALA A 16 5.53 -4.46 2.16
C ALA A 16 6.98 -4.25 2.62
N ARG A 17 7.97 -4.78 1.88
CA ARG A 17 9.39 -4.55 2.20
C ARG A 17 9.80 -3.08 2.11
N TRP A 18 9.28 -2.31 1.15
CA TRP A 18 9.59 -0.88 1.02
C TRP A 18 9.21 -0.05 2.24
N THR A 19 8.18 -0.48 2.97
CA THR A 19 7.60 0.26 4.09
C THR A 19 7.91 -0.38 5.45
N GLN A 20 8.73 -1.42 5.50
CA GLN A 20 8.98 -2.21 6.71
C GLN A 20 9.56 -1.38 7.86
N ASP A 21 10.54 -0.52 7.59
CA ASP A 21 11.18 0.30 8.64
C ASP A 21 10.17 1.32 9.22
N LEU A 22 9.28 1.86 8.39
CA LEU A 22 8.20 2.71 8.87
C LEU A 22 7.20 1.93 9.74
N ARG A 23 6.78 0.75 9.30
CA ARG A 23 5.87 -0.07 10.10
C ARG A 23 6.46 -0.41 11.46
N ARG A 24 7.72 -0.81 11.51
CA ARG A 24 8.42 -1.05 12.78
C ARG A 24 8.40 0.18 13.70
N TYR A 25 8.68 1.35 13.12
CA TYR A 25 8.62 2.61 13.85
C TYR A 25 7.21 2.87 14.40
N ILE A 26 6.18 2.83 13.55
CA ILE A 26 4.81 3.14 13.96
C ILE A 26 4.28 2.09 14.94
N TYR A 27 4.51 0.79 14.70
CA TYR A 27 4.07 -0.28 15.60
C TYR A 27 4.67 -0.12 17.00
N ALA A 28 5.92 0.32 17.10
CA ALA A 28 6.53 0.65 18.39
C ALA A 28 5.88 1.90 19.04
N GLN A 29 5.51 2.94 18.26
CA GLN A 29 4.84 4.13 18.77
C GLN A 29 3.43 3.84 19.29
N VAL A 30 2.69 2.97 18.63
CA VAL A 30 1.31 2.62 19.00
C VAL A 30 1.24 1.48 20.01
N GLY A 31 2.36 0.81 20.29
CA GLY A 31 2.42 -0.32 21.23
C GLY A 31 1.66 -1.53 20.72
N VAL A 32 1.89 -1.93 19.45
CA VAL A 32 1.17 -3.02 18.78
C VAL A 32 1.21 -4.35 19.55
N GLU A 33 2.25 -4.57 20.35
CA GLU A 33 2.39 -5.74 21.21
C GLU A 33 1.36 -5.83 22.34
N ASN A 34 0.71 -4.70 22.69
CA ASN A 34 -0.26 -4.60 23.78
C ASN A 34 -1.72 -4.59 23.32
N VAL A 35 -1.98 -4.57 22.00
CA VAL A 35 -3.34 -4.57 21.45
C VAL A 35 -3.94 -5.97 21.48
N GLN A 36 -5.27 -6.07 21.49
CA GLN A 36 -5.99 -7.35 21.52
C GLN A 36 -6.59 -7.72 20.16
N ARG A 37 -7.01 -6.72 19.38
CA ARG A 37 -7.65 -6.92 18.06
C ARG A 37 -7.13 -5.92 17.06
N VAL A 38 -6.64 -6.44 15.96
CA VAL A 38 -6.15 -5.65 14.80
C VAL A 38 -7.00 -5.97 13.59
N LEU A 39 -7.40 -4.95 12.84
CA LEU A 39 -8.00 -5.09 11.52
C LEU A 39 -7.07 -4.51 10.45
N ASP A 40 -6.77 -5.29 9.41
CA ASP A 40 -6.14 -4.82 8.19
C ASP A 40 -7.19 -4.73 7.07
N VAL A 41 -7.47 -3.52 6.60
CA VAL A 41 -8.45 -3.22 5.57
C VAL A 41 -7.75 -3.15 4.22
N GLY A 42 -8.18 -3.99 3.27
CA GLY A 42 -7.47 -4.19 2.01
C GLY A 42 -6.23 -5.07 2.19
N CYS A 43 -6.35 -6.15 2.96
CA CYS A 43 -5.24 -7.04 3.32
C CYS A 43 -4.60 -7.78 2.13
N GLY A 44 -5.26 -7.79 0.98
CA GLY A 44 -4.78 -8.46 -0.23
C GLY A 44 -4.47 -9.94 -0.01
N THR A 45 -3.26 -10.34 -0.34
CA THR A 45 -2.78 -11.73 -0.24
C THR A 45 -2.11 -12.06 1.10
N GLY A 46 -2.29 -11.25 2.12
CA GLY A 46 -1.75 -11.50 3.45
C GLY A 46 -0.26 -11.11 3.62
N ALA A 47 0.25 -10.20 2.80
CA ALA A 47 1.67 -9.85 2.83
C ALA A 47 2.11 -9.13 4.13
N LEU A 48 1.23 -8.32 4.74
CA LEU A 48 1.51 -7.65 6.01
C LEU A 48 1.20 -8.54 7.21
N GLU A 49 0.22 -9.42 7.09
CA GLU A 49 -0.24 -10.27 8.18
C GLU A 49 0.85 -11.24 8.65
N VAL A 50 1.74 -11.67 7.75
CA VAL A 50 2.91 -12.47 8.14
C VAL A 50 3.74 -11.71 9.19
N GLU A 51 4.07 -10.44 8.95
CA GLU A 51 4.82 -9.59 9.88
C GLU A 51 3.99 -9.30 11.15
N LEU A 52 2.70 -8.99 11.02
CA LEU A 52 1.82 -8.72 12.16
C LEU A 52 1.75 -9.90 13.13
N THR A 53 1.68 -11.13 12.63
CA THR A 53 1.66 -12.33 13.50
C THR A 53 2.95 -12.53 14.30
N GLU A 54 4.04 -11.90 13.89
CA GLU A 54 5.31 -11.90 14.63
C GLU A 54 5.40 -10.74 15.63
N CYS A 55 4.71 -9.62 15.35
CA CYS A 55 4.79 -8.40 16.16
C CYS A 55 3.82 -8.37 17.35
N THR A 56 2.74 -9.16 17.32
CA THR A 56 1.68 -9.12 18.34
C THR A 56 1.06 -10.48 18.59
N GLN A 57 0.47 -10.65 19.79
CA GLN A 57 -0.39 -11.79 20.14
C GLN A 57 -1.90 -11.48 19.95
N ALA A 58 -2.22 -10.34 19.33
CA ALA A 58 -3.59 -9.94 19.07
C ALA A 58 -4.31 -10.92 18.13
N LEU A 59 -5.64 -10.90 18.19
CA LEU A 59 -6.47 -11.48 17.14
C LEU A 59 -6.40 -10.56 15.90
N ILE A 60 -5.87 -11.07 14.82
CA ILE A 60 -5.71 -10.33 13.58
C ILE A 60 -6.85 -10.68 12.64
N TYR A 61 -7.46 -9.65 12.06
CA TYR A 61 -8.52 -9.73 11.07
C TYR A 61 -8.03 -9.07 9.78
N GLY A 62 -8.18 -9.74 8.65
CA GLY A 62 -7.92 -9.21 7.32
C GLY A 62 -9.23 -9.09 6.54
N LEU A 63 -9.45 -7.96 5.89
CA LEU A 63 -10.59 -7.76 5.00
C LEU A 63 -10.11 -7.35 3.63
N ASP A 64 -10.63 -7.99 2.59
CA ASP A 64 -10.41 -7.62 1.20
C ASP A 64 -11.67 -7.88 0.38
N ILE A 65 -11.87 -7.13 -0.69
CA ILE A 65 -12.99 -7.32 -1.61
C ILE A 65 -12.74 -8.47 -2.59
N ASN A 66 -11.47 -8.84 -2.78
CA ASN A 66 -11.05 -9.86 -3.74
C ASN A 66 -10.89 -11.22 -3.06
N ARG A 67 -11.85 -12.09 -3.31
CA ARG A 67 -11.87 -13.46 -2.77
C ARG A 67 -10.65 -14.30 -3.17
N GLU A 68 -10.10 -14.08 -4.37
CA GLU A 68 -8.91 -14.82 -4.82
C GLU A 68 -7.67 -14.42 -4.02
N HIS A 69 -7.53 -13.13 -3.67
CA HIS A 69 -6.50 -12.65 -2.77
C HIS A 69 -6.63 -13.30 -1.38
N LEU A 70 -7.83 -13.33 -0.81
CA LEU A 70 -8.08 -13.95 0.49
C LEU A 70 -7.74 -15.44 0.50
N THR A 71 -8.00 -16.15 -0.61
CA THR A 71 -7.63 -17.57 -0.74
C THR A 71 -6.10 -17.74 -0.61
N GLN A 72 -5.33 -16.85 -1.20
CA GLN A 72 -3.86 -16.83 -1.05
C GLN A 72 -3.45 -16.42 0.38
N ALA A 73 -4.10 -15.40 0.95
CA ALA A 73 -3.82 -14.90 2.29
C ALA A 73 -3.93 -16.00 3.35
N VAL A 74 -4.94 -16.86 3.28
CA VAL A 74 -5.09 -18.02 4.17
C VAL A 74 -3.88 -18.97 4.10
N CYS A 75 -3.27 -19.11 2.93
CA CYS A 75 -2.07 -19.95 2.79
C CYS A 75 -0.83 -19.32 3.42
N HIS A 76 -0.70 -17.99 3.34
CA HIS A 76 0.49 -17.26 3.82
C HIS A 76 0.44 -16.95 5.31
N ALA A 77 -0.74 -16.58 5.83
CA ALA A 77 -0.93 -16.26 7.24
C ALA A 77 -2.19 -16.97 7.81
N PRO A 78 -2.13 -18.30 8.04
CA PRO A 78 -3.29 -19.12 8.38
C PRO A 78 -3.88 -18.86 9.78
N LYS A 79 -3.23 -18.06 10.60
CA LYS A 79 -3.73 -17.70 11.95
C LYS A 79 -4.62 -16.45 11.95
N VAL A 80 -4.82 -15.82 10.81
CA VAL A 80 -5.59 -14.59 10.64
C VAL A 80 -7.02 -14.91 10.25
N TYR A 81 -7.98 -14.14 10.74
CA TYR A 81 -9.39 -14.25 10.39
C TYR A 81 -9.69 -13.41 9.16
N TYR A 82 -9.93 -14.04 8.03
CA TYR A 82 -10.20 -13.35 6.77
C TYR A 82 -11.69 -13.21 6.48
N THR A 83 -12.07 -12.04 5.99
CA THR A 83 -13.46 -11.69 5.63
C THR A 83 -13.48 -11.04 4.26
N GLU A 84 -14.30 -11.56 3.34
CA GLU A 84 -14.61 -10.87 2.09
C GLU A 84 -15.57 -9.72 2.39
N GLY A 85 -15.19 -8.48 2.01
CA GLY A 85 -15.98 -7.32 2.32
C GLY A 85 -15.50 -6.04 1.64
N ASN A 86 -16.35 -5.02 1.70
CA ASN A 86 -16.10 -3.71 1.11
C ASN A 86 -15.65 -2.72 2.21
N ALA A 87 -14.56 -2.00 1.97
CA ALA A 87 -14.02 -0.98 2.89
C ALA A 87 -15.02 0.17 3.16
N HIS A 88 -15.97 0.42 2.25
CA HIS A 88 -17.05 1.39 2.44
C HIS A 88 -18.16 0.92 3.40
N ALA A 89 -18.21 -0.35 3.74
CA ALA A 89 -19.21 -0.90 4.65
C ALA A 89 -18.61 -2.08 5.40
N LEU A 90 -17.75 -1.79 6.37
CA LEU A 90 -17.03 -2.80 7.13
C LEU A 90 -18.02 -3.66 7.92
N PRO A 91 -18.04 -5.01 7.72
CA PRO A 91 -19.02 -5.91 8.32
C PRO A 91 -18.76 -6.19 9.81
N TYR A 92 -18.32 -5.17 10.52
CA TYR A 92 -17.98 -5.24 11.94
C TYR A 92 -18.77 -4.22 12.76
N PRO A 93 -19.13 -4.54 14.00
CA PRO A 93 -19.71 -3.57 14.92
C PRO A 93 -18.76 -2.40 15.19
N SER A 94 -19.32 -1.27 15.64
CA SER A 94 -18.51 -0.12 16.07
C SER A 94 -17.65 -0.47 17.29
N ALA A 95 -16.47 0.15 17.38
CA ALA A 95 -15.62 0.14 18.57
C ALA A 95 -15.14 -1.24 19.03
N ILE A 96 -14.81 -2.15 18.10
CA ILE A 96 -14.34 -3.50 18.47
C ILE A 96 -12.83 -3.71 18.29
N PHE A 97 -12.16 -2.91 17.46
CA PHE A 97 -10.74 -3.04 17.20
C PHE A 97 -9.93 -2.05 18.03
N ASP A 98 -8.77 -2.47 18.52
CA ASP A 98 -7.80 -1.58 19.17
C ASP A 98 -7.00 -0.81 18.14
N LEU A 99 -6.74 -1.45 17.00
CA LEU A 99 -5.98 -0.91 15.89
C LEU A 99 -6.62 -1.33 14.57
N THR A 100 -6.82 -0.36 13.69
CA THR A 100 -7.26 -0.59 12.31
C THR A 100 -6.21 0.03 11.38
N GLN A 101 -5.78 -0.71 10.37
CA GLN A 101 -4.78 -0.22 9.42
C GLN A 101 -5.20 -0.47 7.98
N CYS A 102 -4.53 0.22 7.04
CA CYS A 102 -4.53 -0.06 5.61
C CYS A 102 -3.16 0.22 4.99
N HIS A 103 -2.91 -0.35 3.81
CA HIS A 103 -1.65 -0.22 3.09
C HIS A 103 -1.90 -0.31 1.58
N PHE A 104 -1.64 0.76 0.85
CA PHE A 104 -1.96 0.89 -0.59
C PHE A 104 -3.43 0.60 -0.92
N LEU A 105 -4.35 1.00 -0.04
CA LEU A 105 -5.79 0.83 -0.23
C LEU A 105 -6.44 2.11 -0.74
N ILE A 106 -6.18 3.23 -0.06
CA ILE A 106 -6.95 4.47 -0.21
C ILE A 106 -6.90 5.03 -1.63
N LEU A 107 -5.82 4.77 -2.36
CA LEU A 107 -5.69 5.20 -3.76
C LEU A 107 -6.74 4.56 -4.70
N TRP A 108 -7.33 3.43 -4.32
CA TRP A 108 -8.31 2.69 -5.12
C TRP A 108 -9.76 3.06 -4.82
N GLU A 109 -9.98 3.88 -3.78
CA GLU A 109 -11.30 4.16 -3.26
C GLU A 109 -11.91 5.41 -3.90
N ASP A 110 -13.15 5.31 -4.37
CA ASP A 110 -13.89 6.43 -4.96
C ASP A 110 -14.36 7.46 -3.92
N ASN A 111 -14.60 7.00 -2.68
CA ASN A 111 -14.91 7.84 -1.54
C ASN A 111 -13.97 7.55 -0.35
N PRO A 112 -12.70 7.97 -0.41
CA PRO A 112 -11.70 7.66 0.60
C PRO A 112 -12.04 8.24 1.99
N GLU A 113 -12.79 9.34 2.06
CA GLU A 113 -13.22 9.94 3.34
C GLU A 113 -14.22 9.01 4.06
N HIS A 114 -15.08 8.32 3.31
CA HIS A 114 -16.01 7.35 3.89
C HIS A 114 -15.27 6.11 4.40
N VAL A 115 -14.26 5.62 3.69
CA VAL A 115 -13.41 4.51 4.16
C VAL A 115 -12.70 4.91 5.46
N GLY A 116 -12.13 6.11 5.53
CA GLY A 116 -11.53 6.64 6.76
C GLY A 116 -12.53 6.70 7.93
N ALA A 117 -13.79 7.11 7.65
CA ALA A 117 -14.86 7.14 8.66
C ALA A 117 -15.26 5.73 9.12
N GLU A 118 -15.34 4.75 8.24
CA GLU A 118 -15.61 3.35 8.59
C GLU A 118 -14.48 2.73 9.42
N MET A 119 -13.21 2.98 9.05
CA MET A 119 -12.07 2.57 9.86
C MET A 119 -12.13 3.19 11.26
N THR A 120 -12.49 4.48 11.36
CA THR A 120 -12.70 5.16 12.64
C THR A 120 -13.86 4.55 13.43
N ARG A 121 -14.98 4.25 12.78
CA ARG A 121 -16.18 3.67 13.41
C ARG A 121 -15.92 2.32 14.05
N VAL A 122 -15.20 1.43 13.40
CA VAL A 122 -14.93 0.08 13.91
C VAL A 122 -13.82 0.06 14.96
N THR A 123 -13.01 1.11 15.02
CA THR A 123 -11.97 1.28 16.03
C THR A 123 -12.56 1.87 17.30
N ARG A 124 -12.18 1.33 18.47
CA ARG A 124 -12.69 1.82 19.76
C ARG A 124 -12.20 3.23 20.10
N PRO A 125 -12.88 3.97 20.98
CA PRO A 125 -12.32 5.21 21.54
C PRO A 125 -10.90 4.98 22.09
N ASP A 126 -10.01 5.94 21.91
CA ASP A 126 -8.57 5.87 22.18
C ASP A 126 -7.80 4.78 21.40
N GLY A 127 -8.49 4.04 20.53
CA GLY A 127 -7.85 3.12 19.58
C GLY A 127 -7.17 3.85 18.43
N THR A 128 -6.35 3.15 17.68
CA THR A 128 -5.49 3.74 16.65
C THR A 128 -5.94 3.35 15.24
N VAL A 129 -5.92 4.31 14.32
CA VAL A 129 -6.10 4.09 12.88
C VAL A 129 -4.84 4.50 12.15
N LEU A 130 -4.35 3.63 11.24
CA LEU A 130 -3.12 3.81 10.47
C LEU A 130 -3.42 3.73 8.97
N ALA A 131 -2.90 4.68 8.18
CA ALA A 131 -2.61 4.45 6.77
C ALA A 131 -1.09 4.38 6.62
N LEU A 132 -0.59 3.21 6.32
CA LEU A 132 0.84 2.90 6.37
C LEU A 132 1.58 3.34 5.12
N ALA A 133 0.92 3.38 3.97
CA ALA A 133 1.56 3.78 2.72
C ALA A 133 0.51 4.13 1.66
N GLU A 134 0.49 5.39 1.25
CA GLU A 134 -0.31 5.83 0.10
C GLU A 134 0.57 6.66 -0.84
N PRO A 135 0.67 6.29 -2.12
CA PRO A 135 1.61 6.91 -3.04
C PRO A 135 1.13 8.27 -3.54
N ASP A 136 2.09 9.08 -3.97
CA ASP A 136 1.84 10.28 -4.75
C ASP A 136 2.73 10.30 -5.99
N TYR A 137 2.21 9.72 -7.06
CA TYR A 137 2.92 9.68 -8.34
C TYR A 137 3.08 11.08 -8.98
N GLY A 138 2.32 12.09 -8.52
CA GLY A 138 2.51 13.47 -8.96
C GLY A 138 3.79 14.12 -8.45
N GLY A 139 4.39 13.56 -7.40
CA GLY A 139 5.71 13.94 -6.89
C GLY A 139 6.82 12.98 -7.29
N ARG A 140 6.57 12.04 -8.21
CA ARG A 140 7.55 11.06 -8.67
C ARG A 140 8.75 11.72 -9.33
N ILE A 141 9.94 11.21 -9.01
CA ILE A 141 11.22 11.62 -9.60
C ILE A 141 11.82 10.42 -10.32
N ASP A 142 12.11 10.61 -11.60
CA ASP A 142 12.82 9.64 -12.43
C ASP A 142 14.09 10.28 -12.99
N TYR A 143 15.22 9.57 -12.92
CA TYR A 143 16.47 9.91 -13.59
C TYR A 143 17.11 8.62 -14.12
N PRO A 144 17.67 8.56 -15.31
CA PRO A 144 17.83 9.66 -16.27
C PRO A 144 16.49 10.20 -16.82
N PRO A 145 16.49 11.45 -17.38
CA PRO A 145 15.26 12.16 -17.77
C PRO A 145 14.39 11.42 -18.77
N GLU A 146 14.97 10.58 -19.61
CA GLU A 146 14.25 9.76 -20.60
C GLU A 146 13.28 8.76 -19.94
N LEU A 147 13.49 8.44 -18.64
CA LEU A 147 12.60 7.56 -17.87
C LEU A 147 11.42 8.32 -17.25
N ALA A 148 11.41 9.66 -17.24
CA ALA A 148 10.31 10.45 -16.66
C ALA A 148 8.95 10.11 -17.31
N LYS A 149 8.95 9.79 -18.59
CA LYS A 149 7.76 9.35 -19.34
C LYS A 149 7.08 8.11 -18.70
N LEU A 150 7.83 7.24 -18.03
CA LEU A 150 7.26 6.08 -17.33
C LEU A 150 6.30 6.52 -16.23
N GLY A 151 6.68 7.51 -15.43
CA GLY A 151 5.84 8.04 -14.36
C GLY A 151 4.56 8.69 -14.87
N GLU A 152 4.64 9.45 -15.97
CA GLU A 152 3.49 10.09 -16.60
C GLU A 152 2.48 9.06 -17.12
N LEU A 153 2.95 8.07 -17.85
CA LEU A 153 2.12 7.00 -18.40
C LEU A 153 1.51 6.11 -17.31
N GLN A 154 2.27 5.83 -16.25
CA GLN A 154 1.76 5.05 -15.12
C GLN A 154 0.65 5.80 -14.39
N GLN A 155 0.80 7.10 -14.15
CA GLN A 155 -0.28 7.92 -13.58
C GLN A 155 -1.54 7.87 -14.43
N GLU A 156 -1.39 7.99 -15.77
CA GLU A 156 -2.54 7.93 -16.67
C GLU A 156 -3.22 6.55 -16.62
N SER A 157 -2.43 5.48 -16.59
CA SER A 157 -2.94 4.12 -16.45
C SER A 157 -3.72 3.93 -15.15
N LEU A 158 -3.17 4.36 -14.02
CA LEU A 158 -3.81 4.26 -12.71
C LEU A 158 -5.15 5.02 -12.69
N ARG A 159 -5.22 6.26 -13.24
CA ARG A 159 -6.48 6.99 -13.33
C ARG A 159 -7.53 6.27 -14.16
N LYS A 160 -7.15 5.63 -15.26
CA LYS A 160 -8.08 4.84 -16.09
C LYS A 160 -8.57 3.57 -15.40
N GLN A 161 -7.79 3.05 -14.47
CA GLN A 161 -8.17 1.94 -13.60
C GLN A 161 -9.07 2.39 -12.43
N GLY A 162 -9.34 3.68 -12.27
CA GLY A 162 -10.16 4.24 -11.21
C GLY A 162 -9.38 4.69 -9.97
N ALA A 163 -8.06 4.56 -9.96
CA ALA A 163 -7.24 5.00 -8.84
C ALA A 163 -7.01 6.52 -8.83
N ASP A 164 -6.82 7.11 -7.65
CA ASP A 164 -6.24 8.44 -7.49
C ASP A 164 -4.72 8.33 -7.26
N PRO A 165 -3.88 8.50 -8.29
CA PRO A 165 -2.44 8.36 -8.16
C PRO A 165 -1.77 9.49 -7.36
N GLN A 166 -2.54 10.44 -6.82
CA GLN A 166 -2.05 11.56 -6.00
C GLN A 166 -2.69 11.57 -4.61
N ILE A 167 -3.27 10.46 -4.18
CA ILE A 167 -4.01 10.34 -2.93
C ILE A 167 -3.15 10.64 -1.70
N GLY A 168 -1.87 10.29 -1.73
CA GLY A 168 -0.96 10.42 -0.60
C GLY A 168 -0.96 11.82 0.01
N ARG A 169 -0.90 12.88 -0.81
CA ARG A 169 -0.94 14.28 -0.33
C ARG A 169 -2.25 14.69 0.36
N ARG A 170 -3.32 13.90 0.20
CA ARG A 170 -4.64 14.14 0.79
C ARG A 170 -4.90 13.35 2.05
N LEU A 171 -4.04 12.42 2.41
CA LEU A 171 -4.26 11.42 3.45
C LEU A 171 -4.59 12.03 4.81
N ALA A 172 -3.86 13.05 5.24
CA ALA A 172 -4.14 13.77 6.49
C ALA A 172 -5.54 14.38 6.52
N MET A 173 -5.96 15.00 5.41
CA MET A 173 -7.31 15.58 5.29
C MET A 173 -8.38 14.49 5.33
N ILE A 174 -8.18 13.38 4.63
CA ILE A 174 -9.12 12.25 4.56
C ILE A 174 -9.40 11.72 5.97
N PHE A 175 -8.36 11.43 6.75
CA PHE A 175 -8.54 10.91 8.09
C PHE A 175 -9.07 11.94 9.08
N SER A 176 -8.65 13.20 8.99
CA SER A 176 -9.22 14.27 9.81
C SER A 176 -10.73 14.42 9.57
N ARG A 177 -11.19 14.38 8.30
CA ARG A 177 -12.62 14.40 7.96
C ARG A 177 -13.36 13.13 8.35
N GLY A 178 -12.66 11.99 8.34
CA GLY A 178 -13.14 10.72 8.88
C GLY A 178 -13.33 10.71 10.42
N GLY A 179 -12.98 11.81 11.10
CA GLY A 179 -13.19 11.98 12.53
C GLY A 179 -12.02 11.53 13.40
N LEU A 180 -10.83 11.32 12.80
CA LEU A 180 -9.63 10.92 13.52
C LEU A 180 -8.87 12.14 14.06
N GLU A 181 -8.42 12.07 15.30
CA GLU A 181 -7.42 12.99 15.83
C GLU A 181 -6.03 12.55 15.39
N LEU A 182 -5.48 13.30 14.41
CA LEU A 182 -4.17 12.97 13.82
C LEU A 182 -3.05 13.22 14.84
N ILE A 183 -2.14 12.25 14.96
CA ILE A 183 -0.94 12.34 15.77
C ILE A 183 0.28 12.60 14.91
N GLU A 184 0.41 11.89 13.80
CA GLU A 184 1.56 12.04 12.92
C GLU A 184 1.18 11.79 11.46
N THR A 185 1.76 12.60 10.59
CA THR A 185 1.73 12.42 9.14
C THR A 185 3.11 12.64 8.58
N GLY A 186 3.48 11.91 7.54
CA GLY A 186 4.80 12.06 6.95
C GLY A 186 4.92 11.43 5.58
N ILE A 187 6.13 11.51 5.06
CA ILE A 187 6.52 10.92 3.77
C ILE A 187 7.68 9.98 4.04
N LEU A 188 7.61 8.77 3.46
CA LEU A 188 8.73 7.85 3.47
C LEU A 188 9.92 8.43 2.72
N GLY A 189 11.05 8.55 3.42
CA GLY A 189 12.33 8.87 2.79
C GLY A 189 12.84 7.67 2.02
N ALA A 190 13.06 7.82 0.71
CA ALA A 190 13.65 6.77 -0.08
C ALA A 190 15.16 6.67 0.19
N GLN A 191 15.64 5.45 0.37
CA GLN A 191 17.06 5.13 0.46
C GLN A 191 17.40 4.05 -0.55
N TRP A 192 18.37 4.31 -1.40
CA TRP A 192 18.91 3.32 -2.34
C TRP A 192 20.26 2.84 -1.83
N LYS A 193 20.27 1.83 -0.96
CA LYS A 193 21.51 1.23 -0.46
C LYS A 193 22.19 0.35 -1.51
N HIS A 194 21.38 -0.29 -2.35
CA HIS A 194 21.83 -1.19 -3.42
C HIS A 194 20.88 -1.09 -4.61
N PRO A 195 21.33 -1.39 -5.85
CA PRO A 195 20.42 -1.62 -6.96
C PRO A 195 19.40 -2.72 -6.60
N PRO A 196 18.15 -2.64 -7.08
CA PRO A 196 17.20 -3.72 -6.89
C PRO A 196 17.72 -5.03 -7.49
N THR A 197 17.35 -6.15 -6.88
CA THR A 197 17.73 -7.46 -7.41
C THR A 197 17.11 -7.70 -8.80
N PRO A 198 17.63 -8.64 -9.59
CA PRO A 198 17.02 -9.00 -10.88
C PRO A 198 15.53 -9.38 -10.76
N GLU A 199 15.17 -10.06 -9.68
CA GLU A 199 13.79 -10.47 -9.37
C GLU A 199 12.91 -9.25 -9.07
N GLU A 200 13.38 -8.31 -8.26
CA GLU A 200 12.66 -7.08 -7.94
C GLU A 200 12.48 -6.20 -9.19
N GLN A 201 13.50 -6.10 -10.03
CA GLN A 201 13.39 -5.42 -11.32
C GLN A 201 12.39 -6.11 -12.25
N ALA A 202 12.36 -7.45 -12.26
CA ALA A 202 11.42 -8.19 -13.08
C ALA A 202 9.97 -7.97 -12.65
N LEU A 203 9.70 -7.96 -11.33
CA LEU A 203 8.37 -7.67 -10.78
C LEU A 203 7.93 -6.24 -11.12
N GLU A 204 8.79 -5.25 -10.94
CA GLU A 204 8.48 -3.86 -11.30
C GLU A 204 8.15 -3.72 -12.79
N TRP A 205 8.97 -4.30 -13.66
CA TRP A 205 8.74 -4.25 -15.10
C TRP A 205 7.53 -5.06 -15.56
N MET A 206 7.12 -6.08 -14.81
CA MET A 206 5.88 -6.81 -15.09
C MET A 206 4.66 -5.91 -14.87
N VAL A 207 4.63 -5.16 -13.76
CA VAL A 207 3.58 -4.19 -13.49
C VAL A 207 3.60 -3.05 -14.51
N LEU A 208 4.76 -2.46 -14.78
CA LEU A 208 4.91 -1.42 -15.79
C LEU A 208 4.46 -1.90 -17.19
N GLN A 209 4.76 -3.13 -17.59
CA GLN A 209 4.28 -3.68 -18.85
C GLN A 209 2.76 -3.80 -18.90
N SER A 210 2.13 -4.21 -17.80
CA SER A 210 0.67 -4.26 -17.69
C SER A 210 0.08 -2.86 -17.80
N ASP A 211 0.63 -1.90 -17.08
CA ASP A 211 0.16 -0.52 -17.07
C ASP A 211 0.37 0.20 -18.41
N LEU A 212 1.51 -0.03 -19.06
CA LEU A 212 1.92 0.72 -20.25
C LEU A 212 1.53 0.07 -21.58
N GLY A 213 1.15 -1.20 -21.57
CA GLY A 213 0.91 -1.98 -22.80
C GLY A 213 -0.19 -1.42 -23.70
N ASN A 214 -1.10 -0.62 -23.15
CA ASN A 214 -2.16 0.06 -23.89
C ASN A 214 -1.77 1.47 -24.40
N TYR A 215 -0.58 1.97 -24.05
CA TYR A 215 -0.17 3.36 -24.34
C TYR A 215 1.01 3.44 -25.30
N ILE A 216 1.93 2.51 -25.17
CA ILE A 216 3.14 2.48 -26.01
C ILE A 216 3.40 1.07 -26.55
N PRO A 217 3.99 0.96 -27.75
CA PRO A 217 4.24 -0.33 -28.37
C PRO A 217 5.34 -1.12 -27.63
N PRO A 218 5.34 -2.46 -27.74
CA PRO A 218 6.28 -3.32 -27.01
C PRO A 218 7.77 -2.99 -27.24
N HIS A 219 8.14 -2.48 -28.41
CA HIS A 219 9.53 -2.12 -28.68
C HIS A 219 9.97 -0.87 -27.90
N GLU A 220 9.09 0.10 -27.65
CA GLU A 220 9.36 1.24 -26.77
C GLU A 220 9.48 0.81 -25.32
N ILE A 221 8.58 -0.07 -24.83
CA ILE A 221 8.68 -0.66 -23.50
C ILE A 221 10.04 -1.33 -23.31
N ASN A 222 10.48 -2.16 -24.28
CA ASN A 222 11.77 -2.82 -24.21
C ASN A 222 12.95 -1.85 -24.22
N LYS A 223 12.85 -0.74 -24.97
CA LYS A 223 13.87 0.32 -24.96
C LYS A 223 14.00 0.97 -23.60
N LEU A 224 12.88 1.36 -22.99
CA LEU A 224 12.85 1.96 -21.65
C LEU A 224 13.36 0.98 -20.59
N ARG A 225 12.97 -0.30 -20.68
CA ARG A 225 13.48 -1.36 -19.79
C ARG A 225 14.99 -1.53 -19.89
N THR A 226 15.54 -1.48 -21.10
CA THR A 226 16.99 -1.57 -21.31
C THR A 226 17.71 -0.36 -20.74
N LEU A 227 17.16 0.82 -20.92
CA LEU A 227 17.69 2.07 -20.35
C LEU A 227 17.68 2.03 -18.82
N ASP A 228 16.55 1.64 -18.21
CA ASP A 228 16.41 1.50 -16.76
C ASP A 228 17.45 0.53 -16.19
N LYS A 229 17.56 -0.67 -16.77
CA LYS A 229 18.58 -1.66 -16.39
C LYS A 229 20.01 -1.12 -16.48
N THR A 230 20.30 -0.38 -17.56
CA THR A 230 21.63 0.21 -17.76
C THR A 230 21.91 1.30 -16.74
N ALA A 231 20.92 2.15 -16.43
CA ALA A 231 21.03 3.19 -15.42
C ALA A 231 21.28 2.61 -14.02
N TRP A 232 20.59 1.53 -13.64
CA TRP A 232 20.86 0.82 -12.41
C TRP A 232 22.30 0.26 -12.35
N ALA A 233 22.75 -0.39 -13.43
CA ALA A 233 24.09 -0.96 -13.50
C ALA A 233 25.21 0.10 -13.39
N ARG A 234 24.93 1.35 -13.74
CA ARG A 234 25.86 2.49 -13.68
C ARG A 234 25.70 3.34 -12.43
N SER A 235 24.78 3.00 -11.53
CA SER A 235 24.41 3.83 -10.37
C SER A 235 23.92 5.23 -10.76
N GLU A 236 23.31 5.34 -11.92
CA GLU A 236 22.74 6.57 -12.47
C GLU A 236 21.21 6.66 -12.25
N ARG A 237 20.58 5.56 -11.80
CA ARG A 237 19.12 5.51 -11.64
C ARG A 237 18.66 6.16 -10.35
N VAL A 238 17.77 7.14 -10.47
CA VAL A 238 16.92 7.60 -9.37
C VAL A 238 15.48 7.28 -9.70
N LEU A 239 14.80 6.59 -8.81
CA LEU A 239 13.36 6.34 -8.83
C LEU A 239 12.83 6.65 -7.44
N PHE A 240 12.02 7.69 -7.33
CA PHE A 240 11.37 8.06 -6.08
C PHE A 240 9.89 8.32 -6.31
N VAL A 241 9.04 7.61 -5.60
CA VAL A 241 7.61 7.90 -5.50
C VAL A 241 7.34 8.29 -4.05
N PRO A 242 7.02 9.57 -3.78
CA PRO A 242 6.62 9.97 -2.44
C PRO A 242 5.48 9.08 -1.95
N THR A 243 5.70 8.41 -0.83
CA THR A 243 4.72 7.53 -0.21
C THR A 243 4.39 8.11 1.16
N PHE A 244 3.13 8.50 1.32
CA PHE A 244 2.66 9.16 2.53
C PHE A 244 2.13 8.15 3.53
N TYR A 245 2.24 8.50 4.79
CA TYR A 245 1.58 7.81 5.89
C TYR A 245 0.87 8.81 6.81
N ALA A 246 -0.13 8.32 7.52
CA ALA A 246 -0.81 9.07 8.55
C ALA A 246 -1.33 8.10 9.62
N TRP A 247 -1.28 8.53 10.88
CA TRP A 247 -1.94 7.81 11.94
C TRP A 247 -2.48 8.76 13.02
N GLY A 248 -3.45 8.27 13.74
CA GLY A 248 -4.10 9.03 14.79
C GLY A 248 -4.96 8.15 15.70
N ARG A 249 -5.62 8.78 16.65
CA ARG A 249 -6.52 8.14 17.61
C ARG A 249 -7.97 8.50 17.37
N VAL A 250 -8.84 7.56 17.65
CA VAL A 250 -10.27 7.80 17.68
C VAL A 250 -10.59 8.62 18.93
N PRO A 251 -11.21 9.82 18.80
CA PRO A 251 -11.53 10.65 19.95
C PRO A 251 -12.42 9.95 20.97
N ASN A 252 -12.15 10.19 22.23
CA ASN A 252 -13.02 9.76 23.34
C ASN A 252 -14.20 10.74 23.41
N ARG A 253 -15.35 10.34 22.86
CA ARG A 253 -16.60 11.15 22.87
C ARG A 253 -17.51 10.75 24.01
#